data_b2a0363ffa6484aba6e2e8a08d919dd2
#
_entry.id   b2a0363ffa6484aba6e2e8a08d919dd2
#
_cell.length_a   1.000
_cell.length_b   1.000
_cell.length_c   1.000
_cell.angle_alpha   90.00
_cell.angle_beta   90.00
_cell.angle_gamma   90.00
#
_symmetry.space_group_name_H-M   'P 1'
#
loop_
_entity.id
_entity.type
_entity.pdbx_description
1 polymer ?
#
loop_
_entity_poly.entity_id
_entity_poly.type
_entity_poly.pdbx_seq_one_letter_code
_entity_poly.pdbx_strand_id
1 'polypeptide(L)'
;MKKIFWLAWFLCSLAQAQNYLSWDQFSKNLEEAGGDSKALSHVKCFYDKYKKTEFTPGQVFTPEYIGRCTLNRPLTLGNDRIVAIIDYNKPSNMRRLFLIDRLTGAISATAAAHGRFESGFFNRTLKENHNTVRTAKYFSNEVGSNAPSSGFFLAGQEYEGKFGRSLILHGLERDINDNACDRAVVIHKHMLVSRNKAYVLSSGCPMVSPKILDHIVTLLRGKTGDDIAFEGAGSLVFIYSPREKEWQAGTCDGNFSL
;
A
#
# COMPACT_ATOMS: atom_id res chain seq x y z
N MET A 1 -50.97 -27.99 -37.83
CA MET A 1 -49.52 -27.77 -37.74
C MET A 1 -49.29 -26.36 -37.17
N LYS A 2 -48.99 -26.24 -35.86
CA LYS A 2 -48.74 -24.96 -35.17
C LYS A 2 -47.23 -24.73 -35.13
N LYS A 3 -46.74 -23.69 -35.83
CA LYS A 3 -45.33 -23.26 -35.77
C LYS A 3 -45.14 -22.42 -34.51
N ILE A 4 -44.31 -22.93 -33.60
CA ILE A 4 -43.89 -22.21 -32.38
C ILE A 4 -42.65 -21.41 -32.76
N PHE A 5 -42.75 -20.09 -32.77
CA PHE A 5 -41.61 -19.17 -32.90
C PHE A 5 -40.93 -19.03 -31.55
N TRP A 6 -39.68 -19.50 -31.42
CA TRP A 6 -38.81 -19.21 -30.31
C TRP A 6 -38.16 -17.84 -30.52
N LEU A 7 -38.59 -16.85 -29.73
CA LEU A 7 -37.90 -15.58 -29.63
C LEU A 7 -36.72 -15.77 -28.66
N ALA A 8 -35.51 -15.87 -29.20
CA ALA A 8 -34.28 -15.83 -28.43
C ALA A 8 -34.04 -14.39 -27.95
N TRP A 9 -34.25 -14.12 -26.67
CA TRP A 9 -33.84 -12.89 -26.04
C TRP A 9 -32.32 -12.92 -25.87
N PHE A 10 -31.60 -12.21 -26.73
CA PHE A 10 -30.20 -11.88 -26.48
C PHE A 10 -30.15 -10.81 -25.39
N LEU A 11 -29.94 -11.22 -24.15
CA LEU A 11 -29.54 -10.34 -23.06
C LEU A 11 -28.09 -9.91 -23.34
N CYS A 12 -27.91 -8.81 -24.05
CA CYS A 12 -26.65 -8.13 -24.15
C CYS A 12 -26.36 -7.50 -22.78
N SER A 13 -25.59 -8.18 -21.94
CA SER A 13 -25.07 -7.60 -20.70
C SER A 13 -24.07 -6.50 -21.09
N LEU A 14 -24.55 -5.26 -21.17
CA LEU A 14 -23.69 -4.08 -21.22
C LEU A 14 -22.88 -4.07 -19.92
N ALA A 15 -21.66 -4.56 -19.97
CA ALA A 15 -20.68 -4.28 -18.94
C ALA A 15 -20.49 -2.77 -18.89
N GLN A 16 -21.13 -2.11 -17.92
CA GLN A 16 -20.92 -0.69 -17.70
C GLN A 16 -19.44 -0.50 -17.34
N ALA A 17 -18.69 0.12 -18.23
CA ALA A 17 -17.35 0.57 -17.92
C ALA A 17 -17.44 1.49 -16.69
N GLN A 18 -16.77 1.13 -15.60
CA GLN A 18 -16.68 2.00 -14.43
C GLN A 18 -15.92 3.26 -14.84
N ASN A 19 -16.63 4.37 -14.96
CA ASN A 19 -16.05 5.66 -15.26
C ASN A 19 -15.39 6.21 -13.98
N TYR A 20 -14.10 5.99 -13.83
CA TYR A 20 -13.30 6.65 -12.79
C TYR A 20 -13.20 8.16 -13.08
N LEU A 21 -13.09 8.95 -12.01
CA LEU A 21 -12.79 10.38 -12.14
C LEU A 21 -11.41 10.60 -12.80
N SER A 22 -11.18 11.79 -13.34
CA SER A 22 -9.88 12.15 -13.90
C SER A 22 -8.80 12.27 -12.83
N TRP A 23 -7.55 12.06 -13.21
CA TRP A 23 -6.42 12.24 -12.30
C TRP A 23 -6.28 13.68 -11.79
N ASP A 24 -6.67 14.67 -12.60
CA ASP A 24 -6.68 16.09 -12.18
C ASP A 24 -7.68 16.33 -11.06
N GLN A 25 -8.87 15.70 -11.14
CA GLN A 25 -9.84 15.79 -10.06
C GLN A 25 -9.33 15.12 -8.77
N PHE A 26 -8.64 13.98 -8.88
CA PHE A 26 -8.01 13.35 -7.71
C PHE A 26 -6.91 14.21 -7.12
N SER A 27 -6.08 14.86 -7.96
CA SER A 27 -5.03 15.76 -7.51
C SER A 27 -5.60 16.88 -6.65
N LYS A 28 -6.63 17.55 -7.14
CA LYS A 28 -7.33 18.61 -6.41
C LYS A 28 -7.90 18.10 -5.08
N ASN A 29 -8.63 16.99 -5.11
CA ASN A 29 -9.23 16.41 -3.90
C ASN A 29 -8.16 15.98 -2.88
N LEU A 30 -7.01 15.48 -3.35
CA LEU A 30 -5.89 15.09 -2.48
C LEU A 30 -5.25 16.31 -1.82
N GLU A 31 -5.01 17.38 -2.55
CA GLU A 31 -4.48 18.63 -2.00
C GLU A 31 -5.44 19.25 -0.97
N GLU A 32 -6.74 19.26 -1.25
CA GLU A 32 -7.76 19.69 -0.28
C GLU A 32 -7.77 18.82 0.99
N ALA A 33 -7.50 17.53 0.87
CA ALA A 33 -7.30 16.63 2.01
C ALA A 33 -5.95 16.79 2.71
N GLY A 34 -5.07 17.64 2.17
CA GLY A 34 -3.74 17.93 2.69
C GLY A 34 -2.66 16.96 2.21
N GLY A 35 -2.88 16.21 1.14
CA GLY A 35 -1.89 15.35 0.51
C GLY A 35 -0.98 16.10 -0.47
N ASP A 36 -0.01 15.39 -1.04
CA ASP A 36 0.93 15.90 -2.05
C ASP A 36 0.56 15.36 -3.43
N SER A 37 0.22 16.25 -4.37
CA SER A 37 -0.11 15.89 -5.75
C SER A 37 1.06 15.25 -6.50
N LYS A 38 2.31 15.50 -6.10
CA LYS A 38 3.48 14.80 -6.65
C LYS A 38 3.43 13.30 -6.35
N ALA A 39 3.04 12.92 -5.11
CA ALA A 39 2.86 11.51 -4.78
C ALA A 39 1.79 10.86 -5.67
N LEU A 40 0.70 11.57 -5.96
CA LEU A 40 -0.34 11.08 -6.86
C LEU A 40 0.14 10.95 -8.31
N SER A 41 1.05 11.82 -8.77
CA SER A 41 1.60 11.73 -10.12
C SER A 41 2.43 10.45 -10.34
N HIS A 42 3.13 9.97 -9.32
CA HIS A 42 3.80 8.66 -9.34
C HIS A 42 2.78 7.52 -9.42
N VAL A 43 1.69 7.59 -8.65
CA VAL A 43 0.59 6.63 -8.70
C VAL A 43 -0.05 6.61 -10.09
N LYS A 44 -0.31 7.78 -10.68
CA LYS A 44 -0.83 7.88 -12.06
C LYS A 44 0.09 7.16 -13.05
N CYS A 45 1.39 7.43 -12.98
CA CYS A 45 2.39 6.76 -13.82
C CYS A 45 2.32 5.24 -13.69
N PHE A 46 2.21 4.71 -12.45
CA PHE A 46 2.05 3.27 -12.21
C PHE A 46 0.79 2.72 -12.92
N TYR A 47 -0.35 3.39 -12.77
CA TYR A 47 -1.59 2.96 -13.42
C TYR A 47 -1.50 2.99 -14.96
N ASP A 48 -0.83 3.99 -15.51
CA ASP A 48 -0.68 4.13 -16.96
C ASP A 48 0.21 3.04 -17.54
N LYS A 49 1.28 2.65 -16.83
CA LYS A 49 2.29 1.70 -17.33
C LYS A 49 2.08 0.26 -16.83
N TYR A 50 1.69 0.06 -15.58
CA TYR A 50 1.81 -1.23 -14.88
C TYR A 50 0.50 -1.80 -14.33
N LYS A 51 -0.64 -1.15 -14.54
CA LYS A 51 -1.94 -1.59 -14.04
C LYS A 51 -2.28 -3.06 -14.37
N LYS A 52 -1.82 -3.55 -15.52
CA LYS A 52 -2.09 -4.91 -16.01
C LYS A 52 -0.89 -5.84 -15.90
N THR A 53 0.16 -5.40 -15.23
CA THR A 53 1.40 -6.16 -15.10
C THR A 53 1.27 -7.24 -14.04
N GLU A 54 1.87 -8.38 -14.30
CA GLU A 54 2.12 -9.43 -13.32
C GLU A 54 3.51 -9.23 -12.73
N PHE A 55 3.60 -9.17 -11.40
CA PHE A 55 4.86 -8.98 -10.69
C PHE A 55 5.28 -10.26 -10.01
N THR A 56 6.58 -10.53 -9.96
CA THR A 56 7.14 -11.64 -9.22
C THR A 56 7.08 -11.33 -7.72
N PRO A 57 6.52 -12.21 -6.87
CA PRO A 57 6.55 -12.04 -5.43
C PRO A 57 7.99 -12.00 -4.90
N GLY A 58 8.23 -11.16 -3.90
CA GLY A 58 9.50 -11.16 -3.17
C GLY A 58 9.76 -12.51 -2.50
N GLN A 59 11.03 -12.89 -2.37
CA GLN A 59 11.43 -14.10 -1.69
C GLN A 59 11.30 -13.97 -0.18
N VAL A 60 11.01 -15.09 0.49
CA VAL A 60 10.86 -15.15 1.95
C VAL A 60 11.78 -16.25 2.47
N PHE A 61 12.73 -15.87 3.30
CA PHE A 61 13.71 -16.78 3.91
C PHE A 61 13.43 -17.04 5.39
N THR A 62 12.68 -16.16 6.05
CA THR A 62 12.34 -16.27 7.47
C THR A 62 11.24 -17.31 7.68
N PRO A 63 11.51 -18.44 8.38
CA PRO A 63 10.57 -19.58 8.45
C PRO A 63 9.18 -19.22 8.96
N GLU A 64 9.08 -18.27 9.89
CA GLU A 64 7.77 -17.85 10.45
C GLU A 64 6.87 -17.12 9.44
N TYR A 65 7.44 -16.59 8.34
CA TYR A 65 6.73 -15.84 7.33
C TYR A 65 6.52 -16.59 6.01
N ILE A 66 7.23 -17.71 5.80
CA ILE A 66 7.11 -18.50 4.55
C ILE A 66 5.64 -18.82 4.24
N GLY A 67 4.88 -19.33 5.19
CA GLY A 67 3.48 -19.69 4.95
C GLY A 67 2.52 -18.50 4.80
N ARG A 68 2.95 -17.26 5.10
CA ARG A 68 2.11 -16.06 5.06
C ARG A 68 2.34 -15.21 3.83
N CYS A 69 3.56 -15.20 3.35
CA CYS A 69 3.99 -14.30 2.28
C CYS A 69 4.34 -15.02 0.99
N THR A 70 4.59 -16.32 1.02
CA THR A 70 4.89 -17.10 -0.19
C THR A 70 3.64 -17.25 -1.03
N LEU A 71 3.71 -16.75 -2.25
CA LEU A 71 2.64 -16.87 -3.22
C LEU A 71 3.06 -17.81 -4.34
N ASN A 72 2.15 -18.71 -4.74
CA ASN A 72 2.38 -19.66 -5.83
C ASN A 72 2.00 -19.06 -7.20
N ARG A 73 1.72 -17.77 -7.25
CA ARG A 73 1.29 -17.05 -8.45
C ARG A 73 1.79 -15.61 -8.45
N PRO A 74 1.86 -14.97 -9.62
CA PRO A 74 2.24 -13.57 -9.72
C PRO A 74 1.31 -12.63 -8.92
N LEU A 75 1.87 -11.52 -8.49
CA LEU A 75 1.14 -10.42 -7.87
C LEU A 75 0.47 -9.59 -8.96
N THR A 76 -0.80 -9.27 -8.78
CA THR A 76 -1.56 -8.44 -9.72
C THR A 76 -2.35 -7.35 -8.98
N LEU A 77 -2.62 -6.24 -9.64
CA LEU A 77 -3.54 -5.22 -9.13
C LEU A 77 -4.99 -5.71 -9.29
N GLY A 78 -5.55 -6.30 -8.24
CA GLY A 78 -6.90 -6.85 -8.25
C GLY A 78 -7.99 -5.86 -7.83
N ASN A 79 -7.63 -4.83 -7.09
CA ASN A 79 -8.55 -3.76 -6.71
C ASN A 79 -8.02 -2.41 -7.19
N ASP A 80 -8.42 -2.03 -8.40
CA ASP A 80 -8.01 -0.77 -9.01
C ASP A 80 -8.87 0.44 -8.61
N ARG A 81 -9.92 0.22 -7.82
CA ARG A 81 -10.79 1.27 -7.28
C ARG A 81 -10.14 2.06 -6.16
N ILE A 82 -9.49 1.37 -5.24
CA ILE A 82 -8.91 1.99 -4.04
C ILE A 82 -7.39 2.10 -4.19
N VAL A 83 -6.86 3.27 -3.83
CA VAL A 83 -5.42 3.53 -3.74
C VAL A 83 -5.10 4.06 -2.35
N ALA A 84 -4.00 3.61 -1.77
CA ALA A 84 -3.44 4.22 -0.58
C ALA A 84 -2.13 4.96 -0.92
N ILE A 85 -1.99 6.17 -0.38
CA ILE A 85 -0.72 6.90 -0.36
C ILE A 85 -0.33 7.12 1.10
N ILE A 86 0.88 6.70 1.47
CA ILE A 86 1.47 6.99 2.77
C ILE A 86 2.62 7.96 2.54
N ASP A 87 2.41 9.23 2.87
CA ASP A 87 3.39 10.30 2.65
C ASP A 87 4.30 10.47 3.87
N TYR A 88 5.43 9.79 3.87
CA TYR A 88 6.43 9.89 4.93
C TYR A 88 7.32 11.14 4.84
N ASN A 89 7.13 12.02 3.85
CA ASN A 89 7.69 13.37 3.88
C ASN A 89 6.97 14.26 4.89
N LYS A 90 5.71 13.92 5.22
CA LYS A 90 4.93 14.61 6.25
C LYS A 90 5.28 14.10 7.65
N PRO A 91 5.32 14.98 8.65
CA PRO A 91 5.57 14.57 10.02
C PRO A 91 4.42 13.71 10.59
N SER A 92 4.72 12.82 11.54
CA SER A 92 3.77 11.86 12.10
C SER A 92 2.64 12.48 12.95
N ASN A 93 2.77 13.75 13.31
CA ASN A 93 1.72 14.53 13.97
C ASN A 93 0.73 15.18 12.97
N MET A 94 0.75 14.74 11.74
CA MET A 94 -0.20 15.11 10.68
C MET A 94 -0.82 13.86 10.06
N ARG A 95 -1.95 14.04 9.39
CA ARG A 95 -2.52 12.99 8.54
C ARG A 95 -1.61 12.81 7.33
N ARG A 96 -1.19 11.58 7.07
CA ARG A 96 -0.24 11.24 6.02
C ARG A 96 -0.47 9.90 5.35
N LEU A 97 -1.51 9.17 5.75
CA LEU A 97 -2.07 8.05 5.03
C LEU A 97 -3.39 8.50 4.43
N PHE A 98 -3.48 8.45 3.11
CA PHE A 98 -4.64 8.85 2.31
C PHE A 98 -5.19 7.62 1.61
N LEU A 99 -6.50 7.36 1.77
CA LEU A 99 -7.24 6.37 1.00
C LEU A 99 -8.08 7.11 -0.02
N ILE A 100 -7.88 6.80 -1.29
CA ILE A 100 -8.51 7.44 -2.43
C ILE A 100 -9.44 6.43 -3.09
N ASP A 101 -10.74 6.72 -3.11
CA ASP A 101 -11.72 5.99 -3.91
C ASP A 101 -11.78 6.61 -5.31
N ARG A 102 -11.22 5.95 -6.29
CA ARG A 102 -11.12 6.43 -7.67
C ARG A 102 -12.47 6.53 -8.38
N LEU A 103 -13.48 5.80 -7.91
CA LEU A 103 -14.83 5.86 -8.48
C LEU A 103 -15.58 7.10 -8.03
N THR A 104 -15.49 7.44 -6.74
CA THR A 104 -16.26 8.55 -6.14
C THR A 104 -15.44 9.82 -5.96
N GLY A 105 -14.12 9.73 -5.99
CA GLY A 105 -13.20 10.83 -5.65
C GLY A 105 -13.09 11.10 -4.15
N ALA A 106 -13.75 10.30 -3.32
CA ALA A 106 -13.69 10.48 -1.87
C ALA A 106 -12.28 10.15 -1.36
N ILE A 107 -11.77 11.01 -0.47
CA ILE A 107 -10.48 10.83 0.18
C ILE A 107 -10.67 10.83 1.68
N SER A 108 -10.20 9.77 2.33
CA SER A 108 -10.08 9.73 3.77
C SER A 108 -8.62 9.78 4.19
N ALA A 109 -8.31 10.56 5.24
CA ALA A 109 -6.94 10.75 5.69
C ALA A 109 -6.80 10.45 7.18
N THR A 110 -5.67 9.81 7.55
CA THR A 110 -5.32 9.47 8.92
C THR A 110 -3.81 9.59 9.15
N ALA A 111 -3.39 9.66 10.41
CA ALA A 111 -1.98 9.53 10.75
C ALA A 111 -1.53 8.06 10.61
N ALA A 112 -0.24 7.89 10.37
CA ALA A 112 0.43 6.60 10.39
C ALA A 112 1.79 6.74 11.10
N ALA A 113 2.20 5.75 11.89
CA ALA A 113 3.56 5.65 12.39
C ALA A 113 4.47 5.00 11.34
N HIS A 114 5.78 5.12 11.53
CA HIS A 114 6.81 4.55 10.66
C HIS A 114 7.90 3.85 11.47
N GLY A 115 8.77 3.12 10.79
CA GLY A 115 9.88 2.38 11.38
C GLY A 115 10.97 3.28 11.96
N ARG A 116 11.64 2.79 13.02
CA ARG A 116 12.66 3.55 13.73
C ARG A 116 14.00 3.62 13.00
N PHE A 117 14.32 2.67 12.14
CA PHE A 117 15.62 2.47 11.55
C PHE A 117 16.74 2.28 12.61
N GLU A 118 17.22 1.09 12.72
CA GLU A 118 18.35 0.74 13.57
C GLU A 118 19.15 -0.31 12.82
N SER A 119 20.07 0.10 11.95
CA SER A 119 20.93 -0.85 11.27
C SER A 119 22.29 -0.97 11.97
N GLY A 120 22.65 -2.22 12.30
CA GLY A 120 23.95 -2.57 12.82
C GLY A 120 24.25 -2.13 14.26
N PHE A 121 25.33 -2.72 14.81
CA PHE A 121 25.79 -2.45 16.17
C PHE A 121 26.22 -0.99 16.36
N PHE A 122 26.88 -0.40 15.39
CA PHE A 122 27.37 0.97 15.45
C PHE A 122 26.25 2.00 15.51
N ASN A 123 25.17 1.83 14.75
CA ASN A 123 24.02 2.77 14.79
C ASN A 123 23.29 2.74 16.12
N ARG A 124 23.27 1.60 16.84
CA ARG A 124 22.70 1.54 18.19
C ARG A 124 23.55 2.33 19.19
N THR A 125 24.87 2.29 19.03
CA THR A 125 25.81 2.90 19.98
C THR A 125 25.94 4.40 19.79
N LEU A 126 25.93 4.87 18.54
CA LEU A 126 26.18 6.28 18.24
C LEU A 126 24.89 7.10 18.12
N LYS A 127 23.71 6.49 18.00
CA LYS A 127 22.38 7.15 17.84
C LYS A 127 22.31 8.19 16.71
N GLU A 128 23.25 8.20 15.80
CA GLU A 128 23.42 9.28 14.84
C GLU A 128 22.49 9.16 13.64
N ASN A 129 22.12 7.94 13.25
CA ASN A 129 21.31 7.68 12.06
C ASN A 129 20.07 6.86 12.42
N HIS A 130 19.04 7.50 12.94
CA HIS A 130 17.78 6.86 13.21
C HIS A 130 16.60 7.81 12.90
N ASN A 131 15.43 7.23 12.68
CA ASN A 131 14.23 7.99 12.52
C ASN A 131 13.75 8.51 13.90
N THR A 132 13.28 9.75 13.91
CA THR A 132 12.59 10.27 15.10
C THR A 132 11.10 9.86 15.05
N VAL A 133 10.40 9.91 16.17
CA VAL A 133 8.94 9.67 16.19
C VAL A 133 8.22 10.57 15.18
N ARG A 134 8.73 11.77 14.95
CA ARG A 134 8.10 12.76 14.07
C ARG A 134 8.48 12.61 12.60
N THR A 135 9.71 12.20 12.30
CA THR A 135 10.27 12.31 10.95
C THR A 135 10.88 11.00 10.49
N ALA A 136 10.49 10.52 9.33
CA ALA A 136 11.11 9.42 8.62
C ALA A 136 12.14 9.97 7.62
N LYS A 137 13.42 9.74 7.89
CA LYS A 137 14.53 10.16 7.02
C LYS A 137 15.21 8.97 6.37
N TYR A 138 15.26 7.85 7.08
CA TYR A 138 16.00 6.66 6.69
C TYR A 138 15.04 5.54 6.35
N PHE A 139 15.25 4.95 5.19
CA PHE A 139 14.49 3.85 4.63
C PHE A 139 15.46 2.72 4.29
N SER A 140 15.01 1.48 4.35
CA SER A 140 15.84 0.33 4.01
C SER A 140 14.99 -0.85 3.57
N ASN A 141 15.58 -1.68 2.71
CA ASN A 141 15.05 -2.98 2.31
C ASN A 141 15.68 -4.13 3.09
N GLU A 142 16.69 -3.87 3.94
CA GLU A 142 17.41 -4.89 4.70
C GLU A 142 16.55 -5.50 5.81
N VAL A 143 16.59 -6.82 5.92
CA VAL A 143 15.97 -7.58 7.02
C VAL A 143 16.63 -7.18 8.34
N GLY A 144 15.80 -6.90 9.36
CA GLY A 144 16.28 -6.48 10.68
C GLY A 144 16.62 -4.98 10.82
N SER A 145 16.57 -4.20 9.75
CA SER A 145 16.85 -2.75 9.80
C SER A 145 15.85 -1.92 10.62
N ASN A 146 14.69 -2.46 10.91
CA ASN A 146 13.57 -1.75 11.56
C ASN A 146 13.15 -0.45 10.83
N ALA A 147 13.64 -0.22 9.63
CA ALA A 147 13.35 0.96 8.82
C ALA A 147 11.97 0.86 8.17
N PRO A 148 11.31 1.98 7.87
CA PRO A 148 10.22 1.96 6.92
C PRO A 148 10.74 1.58 5.54
N SER A 149 9.89 0.95 4.73
CA SER A 149 10.11 0.78 3.30
C SER A 149 9.43 1.91 2.53
N SER A 150 9.87 2.16 1.29
CA SER A 150 9.26 3.12 0.37
C SER A 150 8.94 2.46 -0.97
N GLY A 151 8.25 3.18 -1.86
CA GLY A 151 7.93 2.73 -3.20
C GLY A 151 6.55 2.09 -3.32
N PHE A 152 6.38 1.25 -4.33
CA PHE A 152 5.11 0.64 -4.70
C PHE A 152 4.93 -0.74 -4.06
N PHE A 153 3.72 -0.96 -3.54
CA PHE A 153 3.30 -2.23 -2.95
C PHE A 153 1.93 -2.61 -3.47
N LEU A 154 1.64 -3.91 -3.45
CA LEU A 154 0.27 -4.41 -3.50
C LEU A 154 -0.15 -4.88 -2.10
N ALA A 155 -1.35 -4.48 -1.70
CA ALA A 155 -1.98 -5.02 -0.52
C ALA A 155 -2.28 -6.50 -0.74
N GLY A 156 -1.81 -7.34 0.16
CA GLY A 156 -2.01 -8.78 0.13
C GLY A 156 -3.19 -9.22 0.98
N GLN A 157 -3.05 -10.42 1.51
CA GLN A 157 -4.02 -11.02 2.42
C GLN A 157 -3.98 -10.36 3.81
N GLU A 158 -5.10 -10.42 4.50
CA GLU A 158 -5.14 -10.13 5.93
C GLU A 158 -4.83 -11.39 6.74
N TYR A 159 -4.30 -11.20 7.92
CA TYR A 159 -4.10 -12.27 8.90
C TYR A 159 -4.24 -11.75 10.32
N GLU A 160 -4.52 -12.65 11.25
CA GLU A 160 -4.48 -12.37 12.68
C GLU A 160 -3.10 -12.72 13.22
N GLY A 161 -2.37 -11.74 13.69
CA GLY A 161 -1.00 -11.89 14.17
C GLY A 161 -0.77 -11.32 15.56
N LYS A 162 0.49 -11.17 15.95
CA LYS A 162 0.91 -10.61 17.24
C LYS A 162 0.28 -9.25 17.54
N PHE A 163 -0.01 -8.47 16.52
CA PHE A 163 -0.59 -7.12 16.65
C PHE A 163 -2.09 -7.10 16.36
N GLY A 164 -2.74 -8.26 16.33
CA GLY A 164 -4.12 -8.46 15.91
C GLY A 164 -4.23 -8.47 14.39
N ARG A 165 -5.42 -8.11 13.88
CA ARG A 165 -5.71 -8.01 12.45
C ARG A 165 -4.67 -7.14 11.74
N SER A 166 -4.08 -7.64 10.67
CA SER A 166 -2.98 -7.03 9.94
C SER A 166 -3.13 -7.29 8.45
N LEU A 167 -2.62 -6.37 7.62
CA LEU A 167 -2.66 -6.47 6.16
C LEU A 167 -1.24 -6.55 5.60
N ILE A 168 -0.92 -7.62 4.90
CA ILE A 168 0.39 -7.82 4.26
C ILE A 168 0.60 -6.81 3.14
N LEU A 169 1.82 -6.31 3.01
CA LEU A 169 2.26 -5.48 1.89
C LEU A 169 3.34 -6.22 1.10
N HIS A 170 3.06 -6.48 -0.17
CA HIS A 170 4.02 -7.06 -1.11
C HIS A 170 4.74 -5.94 -1.85
N GLY A 171 6.06 -5.81 -1.66
CA GLY A 171 6.88 -4.86 -2.38
C GLY A 171 7.07 -5.28 -3.83
N LEU A 172 7.05 -4.32 -4.74
CA LEU A 172 7.10 -4.55 -6.19
C LEU A 172 8.44 -4.19 -6.82
N GLU A 173 9.31 -3.50 -6.09
CA GLU A 173 10.53 -2.91 -6.65
C GLU A 173 11.76 -3.62 -6.08
N ARG A 174 12.56 -4.20 -6.98
CA ARG A 174 13.80 -4.89 -6.63
C ARG A 174 14.77 -3.95 -5.91
N ASP A 175 15.41 -4.45 -4.87
CA ASP A 175 16.38 -3.73 -4.03
C ASP A 175 15.80 -2.55 -3.23
N ILE A 176 14.52 -2.23 -3.42
CA ILE A 176 13.83 -1.10 -2.77
C ILE A 176 12.90 -1.59 -1.67
N ASN A 177 12.05 -2.58 -1.99
CA ASN A 177 11.04 -3.10 -1.07
C ASN A 177 10.66 -4.57 -1.33
N ASP A 178 11.33 -5.26 -2.23
CA ASP A 178 11.06 -6.68 -2.54
C ASP A 178 11.26 -7.61 -1.34
N ASN A 179 12.02 -7.21 -0.31
CA ASN A 179 12.13 -7.91 0.96
C ASN A 179 10.98 -7.59 1.94
N ALA A 180 9.96 -6.85 1.54
CA ALA A 180 8.89 -6.43 2.45
C ALA A 180 8.21 -7.60 3.16
N CYS A 181 8.00 -8.71 2.45
CA CYS A 181 7.40 -9.92 3.01
C CYS A 181 8.32 -10.60 4.03
N ASP A 182 9.60 -10.79 3.72
CA ASP A 182 10.60 -11.37 4.64
C ASP A 182 10.86 -10.49 5.86
N ARG A 183 10.62 -9.20 5.73
CA ARG A 183 10.67 -8.21 6.81
C ARG A 183 9.35 -8.10 7.59
N ALA A 184 8.32 -8.85 7.22
CA ALA A 184 6.98 -8.78 7.77
C ALA A 184 6.39 -7.36 7.76
N VAL A 185 6.56 -6.63 6.66
CA VAL A 185 6.00 -5.28 6.52
C VAL A 185 4.49 -5.38 6.29
N VAL A 186 3.73 -4.93 7.28
CA VAL A 186 2.27 -5.02 7.31
C VAL A 186 1.65 -3.73 7.81
N ILE A 187 0.42 -3.44 7.42
CA ILE A 187 -0.38 -2.40 8.08
C ILE A 187 -1.06 -3.03 9.28
N HIS A 188 -0.81 -2.48 10.49
CA HIS A 188 -1.44 -2.94 11.72
C HIS A 188 -1.78 -1.79 12.67
N LYS A 189 -2.55 -2.09 13.73
CA LYS A 189 -2.93 -1.09 14.73
C LYS A 189 -1.85 -0.88 15.79
N HIS A 190 -1.86 0.33 16.38
CA HIS A 190 -1.14 0.61 17.61
C HIS A 190 -1.89 1.65 18.47
N MET A 191 -1.94 1.44 19.79
CA MET A 191 -2.72 2.29 20.71
C MET A 191 -2.23 3.74 20.76
N LEU A 192 -0.93 3.98 20.54
CA LEU A 192 -0.33 5.32 20.52
C LEU A 192 -0.45 6.01 19.15
N VAL A 193 -1.29 5.48 18.27
CA VAL A 193 -1.65 6.12 16.99
C VAL A 193 -3.12 6.51 17.05
N SER A 194 -3.38 7.81 16.89
CA SER A 194 -4.73 8.35 16.72
C SER A 194 -5.00 8.69 15.25
N ARG A 195 -6.21 9.16 14.93
CA ARG A 195 -6.54 9.61 13.59
C ARG A 195 -5.61 10.73 13.08
N ASN A 196 -5.15 11.59 13.96
CA ASN A 196 -4.42 12.81 13.60
C ASN A 196 -2.93 12.79 13.94
N LYS A 197 -2.48 11.89 14.80
CA LYS A 197 -1.11 11.88 15.32
C LYS A 197 -0.64 10.45 15.61
N ALA A 198 0.66 10.21 15.37
CA ALA A 198 1.35 9.00 15.82
C ALA A 198 2.50 9.39 16.77
N TYR A 199 2.56 8.75 17.93
CA TYR A 199 3.53 9.03 18.99
C TYR A 199 4.52 7.88 19.22
N VAL A 200 4.67 7.00 18.27
CA VAL A 200 5.44 5.75 18.38
C VAL A 200 6.17 5.44 17.09
N LEU A 201 7.28 4.75 17.20
CA LEU A 201 8.02 4.14 16.10
C LEU A 201 7.77 2.63 16.07
N SER A 202 7.63 2.08 14.87
CA SER A 202 7.52 0.65 14.62
C SER A 202 8.89 0.01 14.35
N SER A 203 8.87 -1.27 14.07
CA SER A 203 10.02 -2.02 13.52
C SER A 203 9.97 -2.12 11.98
N GLY A 204 9.39 -1.10 11.31
CA GLY A 204 9.30 -1.01 9.86
C GLY A 204 7.88 -0.80 9.35
N CYS A 205 6.89 -1.40 10.01
CA CYS A 205 5.50 -1.41 9.59
C CYS A 205 4.82 -0.02 9.65
N PRO A 206 3.96 0.33 8.71
CA PRO A 206 2.97 1.38 8.88
C PRO A 206 1.99 1.00 10.01
N MET A 207 1.92 1.79 11.08
CA MET A 207 0.95 1.58 12.14
C MET A 207 -0.13 2.66 12.11
N VAL A 208 -1.37 2.25 12.29
CA VAL A 208 -2.54 3.12 12.25
C VAL A 208 -3.36 3.06 13.54
N SER A 209 -4.32 3.96 13.68
CA SER A 209 -5.22 3.95 14.83
C SER A 209 -6.07 2.67 14.85
N PRO A 210 -6.30 2.05 16.04
CA PRO A 210 -7.20 0.92 16.16
C PRO A 210 -8.60 1.19 15.62
N LYS A 211 -9.07 2.43 15.70
CA LYS A 211 -10.43 2.82 15.27
C LYS A 211 -10.63 2.81 13.75
N ILE A 212 -9.54 2.80 12.96
CA ILE A 212 -9.63 2.89 11.50
C ILE A 212 -9.03 1.68 10.78
N LEU A 213 -8.32 0.80 11.48
CA LEU A 213 -7.65 -0.35 10.85
C LEU A 213 -8.61 -1.21 10.04
N ASP A 214 -9.76 -1.56 10.62
CA ASP A 214 -10.73 -2.45 9.93
C ASP A 214 -11.24 -1.84 8.63
N HIS A 215 -11.46 -0.52 8.62
CA HIS A 215 -11.84 0.21 7.42
C HIS A 215 -10.73 0.19 6.37
N ILE A 216 -9.47 0.43 6.77
CA ILE A 216 -8.30 0.41 5.88
C ILE A 216 -8.15 -0.99 5.26
N VAL A 217 -8.14 -2.03 6.09
CA VAL A 217 -7.97 -3.41 5.62
C VAL A 217 -9.08 -3.80 4.64
N THR A 218 -10.33 -3.51 4.99
CA THR A 218 -11.49 -3.85 4.13
C THR A 218 -11.42 -3.15 2.77
N LEU A 219 -10.98 -1.89 2.73
CA LEU A 219 -10.85 -1.16 1.47
C LEU A 219 -9.68 -1.64 0.63
N LEU A 220 -8.51 -1.84 1.23
CA LEU A 220 -7.28 -2.15 0.49
C LEU A 220 -7.21 -3.59 0.01
N ARG A 221 -7.70 -4.51 0.80
CA ARG A 221 -7.72 -5.93 0.41
C ARG A 221 -8.67 -6.20 -0.78
N GLY A 222 -9.66 -5.36 -1.03
CA GLY A 222 -10.50 -5.31 -2.24
C GLY A 222 -11.77 -6.10 -2.16
N LYS A 223 -11.85 -7.41 -2.22
CA LYS A 223 -13.13 -8.14 -2.24
C LYS A 223 -13.63 -8.49 -0.85
N THR A 224 -14.94 -8.43 -0.68
CA THR A 224 -15.68 -8.99 0.45
C THR A 224 -16.33 -10.29 0.00
N GLY A 225 -16.23 -11.34 0.81
CA GLY A 225 -16.84 -12.65 0.54
C GLY A 225 -15.85 -13.79 0.73
N ASP A 226 -16.33 -15.02 0.56
CA ASP A 226 -15.59 -16.28 0.79
C ASP A 226 -14.41 -16.53 -0.16
N ASP A 227 -14.04 -15.53 -0.96
CA ASP A 227 -12.89 -15.60 -1.85
C ASP A 227 -11.58 -15.55 -1.06
N ILE A 228 -11.16 -16.69 -0.57
CA ILE A 228 -9.79 -17.00 -0.13
C ILE A 228 -8.76 -16.68 -1.24
N ALA A 229 -9.23 -16.42 -2.45
CA ALA A 229 -8.46 -16.16 -3.66
C ALA A 229 -7.73 -14.80 -3.71
N PHE A 230 -7.63 -14.08 -2.61
CA PHE A 230 -7.05 -12.74 -2.55
C PHE A 230 -5.55 -12.70 -2.33
N GLU A 231 -4.88 -13.83 -2.42
CA GLU A 231 -3.43 -13.89 -2.35
C GLU A 231 -2.82 -13.04 -3.48
N GLY A 232 -2.23 -11.92 -3.11
CA GLY A 232 -1.45 -11.08 -4.02
C GLY A 232 -2.23 -10.20 -5.00
N ALA A 233 -3.52 -9.94 -4.76
CA ALA A 233 -4.37 -9.18 -5.69
C ALA A 233 -5.21 -8.12 -4.97
N GLY A 234 -4.58 -7.22 -4.24
CA GLY A 234 -5.24 -6.12 -3.55
C GLY A 234 -5.07 -4.77 -4.26
N SER A 235 -5.27 -3.71 -3.49
CA SER A 235 -5.08 -2.33 -3.92
C SER A 235 -3.61 -1.93 -4.01
N LEU A 236 -3.32 -0.92 -4.82
CA LEU A 236 -2.02 -0.26 -4.81
C LEU A 236 -1.83 0.54 -3.51
N VAL A 237 -0.68 0.36 -2.89
CA VAL A 237 -0.22 1.18 -1.76
C VAL A 237 1.11 1.81 -2.17
N PHE A 238 1.18 3.14 -2.21
CA PHE A 238 2.39 3.87 -2.50
C PHE A 238 2.91 4.55 -1.24
N ILE A 239 4.13 4.19 -0.83
CA ILE A 239 4.79 4.81 0.32
C ILE A 239 5.78 5.85 -0.22
N TYR A 240 5.33 7.11 -0.20
CA TYR A 240 6.08 8.26 -0.65
C TYR A 240 7.12 8.66 0.41
N SER A 241 8.37 8.79 0.00
CA SER A 241 9.51 9.03 0.88
C SER A 241 10.39 10.18 0.41
N PRO A 242 11.31 10.69 1.25
CA PRO A 242 12.29 11.69 0.81
C PRO A 242 13.14 11.28 -0.40
N ARG A 243 13.33 9.97 -0.61
CA ARG A 243 14.03 9.44 -1.80
C ARG A 243 13.33 9.86 -3.09
N GLU A 244 11.98 9.89 -3.07
CA GLU A 244 11.19 10.25 -4.25
C GLU A 244 11.28 11.73 -4.62
N LYS A 245 11.90 12.55 -3.77
CA LYS A 245 12.18 13.96 -4.12
C LYS A 245 13.23 14.11 -5.23
N GLU A 246 14.08 13.09 -5.36
CA GLU A 246 15.09 13.02 -6.42
C GLU A 246 14.48 12.57 -7.75
N TRP A 247 13.29 12.00 -7.73
CA TRP A 247 12.57 11.59 -8.91
C TRP A 247 11.84 12.78 -9.54
N GLN A 248 11.78 12.77 -10.86
CA GLN A 248 10.93 13.72 -11.56
C GLN A 248 9.47 13.39 -11.26
N ALA A 249 8.66 14.41 -10.97
CA ALA A 249 7.23 14.24 -10.76
C ALA A 249 6.58 13.51 -11.96
N GLY A 250 5.78 12.51 -11.67
CA GLY A 250 5.11 11.71 -12.70
C GLY A 250 5.91 10.53 -13.25
N THR A 251 7.12 10.26 -12.73
CA THR A 251 7.85 9.04 -13.06
C THR A 251 7.46 7.90 -12.12
N CYS A 252 7.58 6.69 -12.60
CA CYS A 252 7.48 5.46 -11.82
C CYS A 252 8.52 4.45 -12.33
N ASP A 253 9.71 4.95 -12.64
CA ASP A 253 10.79 4.16 -13.25
C ASP A 253 11.53 3.36 -12.16
N GLY A 254 10.76 2.56 -11.42
CA GLY A 254 11.30 1.59 -10.46
C GLY A 254 11.84 0.35 -11.17
N ASN A 255 12.80 -0.32 -10.55
CA ASN A 255 13.27 -1.64 -10.99
C ASN A 255 12.24 -2.70 -10.55
N PHE A 256 11.10 -2.76 -11.22
CA PHE A 256 10.04 -3.69 -10.87
C PHE A 256 10.48 -5.14 -11.03
N SER A 257 10.05 -5.97 -10.09
CA SER A 257 10.21 -7.43 -10.13
C SER A 257 9.17 -8.01 -11.12
N LEU A 258 9.51 -8.04 -12.40
CA LEU A 258 8.70 -8.55 -13.50
C LEU A 258 8.94 -10.05 -13.73
#